data_05b219bc603ed94c2d3be83d913000f4
#
_entry.id   05b219bc603ed94c2d3be83d913000f4
#
_cell.length_a   1.000
_cell.length_b   1.000
_cell.length_c   1.000
_cell.angle_alpha   90.00
_cell.angle_beta   90.00
_cell.angle_gamma   90.00
#
_symmetry.space_group_name_H-M   'P 1'
#
loop_
_entity.id
_entity.type
_entity.pdbx_description
1 polymer ?
#
loop_
_entity_poly.entity_id
_entity_poly.type
_entity_poly.pdbx_seq_one_letter_code
_entity_poly.pdbx_strand_id
1 'polypeptide(L)'
;MDALSDVLKSLRLEGAVYITAEFTAPWCVQAKFGLASVLARLAGAEHVVFFHFLTEGGCKVRLADGTEALDVEAGDLVLFPREAQHLLGSDLQLAPVETASLVGRDSAFGADLIQMRHGGGGAATRFVCGYLACSRSVCRPLLDALPRVLRIPIGNGPAAALLRELLRVGVRESSASRPGAGSMLAKLSELMFVEAMRRYVEDLPPGGTGWLAGVRDAQVGRALALLHAEPGRAWTVDELAREAALSRSTLAERFAALVSEPPMQYLTRWRLALAAQTLRSSNRAITRVAEESGYESESSFNRAFKREFGLPPAAWRRHRPRKSGGAESSL
;
A
#
# COMPACT_ATOMS: atom_id res chain seq x y z
N MET A 1 2.48 17.72 -12.14
CA MET A 1 2.04 16.65 -11.25
C MET A 1 3.23 16.30 -10.36
N ASP A 2 3.04 15.86 -9.12
CA ASP A 2 4.15 15.50 -8.25
C ASP A 2 4.38 13.98 -8.28
N ALA A 3 5.61 13.54 -7.93
CA ALA A 3 6.01 12.13 -8.00
C ALA A 3 5.17 11.22 -7.10
N LEU A 4 4.71 11.71 -5.93
CA LEU A 4 3.84 10.96 -5.05
C LEU A 4 2.50 10.66 -5.74
N SER A 5 1.89 11.68 -6.37
CA SER A 5 0.64 11.49 -7.12
C SER A 5 0.79 10.50 -8.26
N ASP A 6 1.92 10.50 -8.97
CA ASP A 6 2.16 9.58 -10.08
C ASP A 6 2.37 8.14 -9.59
N VAL A 7 3.11 7.94 -8.50
CA VAL A 7 3.20 6.63 -7.86
C VAL A 7 1.82 6.20 -7.36
N LEU A 8 1.12 7.03 -6.61
CA LEU A 8 -0.20 6.70 -6.07
C LEU A 8 -1.23 6.35 -7.16
N LYS A 9 -1.20 7.02 -8.33
CA LYS A 9 -2.03 6.65 -9.49
C LYS A 9 -1.64 5.32 -10.12
N SER A 10 -0.32 5.04 -10.16
CA SER A 10 0.22 3.80 -10.70
C SER A 10 -0.03 2.62 -9.77
N LEU A 11 -0.27 2.90 -8.48
CA LEU A 11 -0.76 1.94 -7.51
C LEU A 11 -2.20 1.60 -7.90
N ARG A 12 -2.40 0.52 -8.65
CA ARG A 12 -3.72 -0.09 -8.76
C ARG A 12 -4.01 -0.74 -7.42
N LEU A 13 -4.48 0.07 -6.48
CA LEU A 13 -4.92 -0.42 -5.19
C LEU A 13 -6.23 -1.17 -5.41
N GLU A 14 -6.23 -2.46 -5.13
CA GLU A 14 -7.44 -3.23 -5.01
C GLU A 14 -7.72 -3.38 -3.52
N GLY A 15 -8.57 -2.49 -2.99
CA GLY A 15 -9.03 -2.57 -1.62
C GLY A 15 -10.18 -3.55 -1.53
N ALA A 16 -10.23 -4.28 -0.48
CA ALA A 16 -11.45 -4.83 0.07
C ALA A 16 -11.19 -5.50 1.42
N VAL A 17 -12.17 -5.79 2.04
CA VAL A 17 -12.57 -6.38 3.29
C VAL A 17 -12.45 -5.47 4.44
N TYR A 18 -13.56 -5.44 5.01
CA TYR A 18 -13.80 -4.65 6.15
C TYR A 18 -14.22 -5.55 7.27
N ILE A 19 -13.37 -5.52 8.26
CA ILE A 19 -13.71 -5.99 9.58
C ILE A 19 -14.12 -4.76 10.34
N THR A 20 -15.31 -4.78 10.93
CA THR A 20 -15.63 -3.91 12.03
C THR A 20 -15.38 -4.67 13.31
N ALA A 21 -14.57 -4.11 14.18
CA ALA A 21 -14.27 -4.71 15.46
C ALA A 21 -14.75 -3.78 16.59
N GLU A 22 -15.42 -4.35 17.57
CA GLU A 22 -15.78 -3.71 18.82
C GLU A 22 -15.20 -4.52 19.99
N PHE A 23 -14.21 -3.96 20.64
CA PHE A 23 -13.54 -4.57 21.76
C PHE A 23 -13.78 -3.77 23.04
N THR A 24 -14.01 -4.45 24.15
CA THR A 24 -14.26 -3.81 25.44
C THR A 24 -13.19 -4.20 26.46
N ALA A 25 -12.61 -3.22 27.16
CA ALA A 25 -11.53 -3.48 28.11
C ALA A 25 -11.98 -4.44 29.24
N PRO A 26 -11.09 -5.30 29.77
CA PRO A 26 -9.73 -5.57 29.29
C PRO A 26 -9.74 -6.52 28.08
N TRP A 27 -8.86 -6.29 27.11
CA TRP A 27 -8.71 -7.15 25.93
C TRP A 27 -7.30 -7.06 25.34
N CYS A 28 -6.88 -8.14 24.67
CA CYS A 28 -5.71 -8.20 23.82
C CYS A 28 -5.99 -9.18 22.68
N VAL A 29 -5.74 -8.78 21.45
CA VAL A 29 -5.87 -9.62 20.27
C VAL A 29 -4.58 -9.65 19.46
N GLN A 30 -4.31 -10.78 18.83
CA GLN A 30 -3.23 -10.95 17.87
C GLN A 30 -3.81 -11.01 16.46
N ALA A 31 -3.48 -10.01 15.66
CA ALA A 31 -3.79 -10.00 14.24
C ALA A 31 -2.72 -10.80 13.49
N LYS A 32 -3.14 -11.96 12.96
CA LYS A 32 -2.33 -12.87 12.17
C LYS A 32 -3.08 -13.17 10.88
N PHE A 33 -2.93 -12.31 9.90
CA PHE A 33 -3.55 -12.54 8.60
C PHE A 33 -2.59 -13.33 7.72
N GLY A 34 -3.07 -14.45 7.18
CA GLY A 34 -2.30 -15.23 6.20
C GLY A 34 -2.27 -14.48 4.86
N LEU A 35 -1.13 -13.86 4.53
CA LEU A 35 -0.92 -13.18 3.23
C LEU A 35 -1.32 -14.09 2.06
N ALA A 36 -0.96 -15.36 2.12
CA ALA A 36 -1.27 -16.33 1.07
C ALA A 36 -2.77 -16.48 0.80
N SER A 37 -3.62 -16.49 1.85
CA SER A 37 -5.07 -16.61 1.70
C SER A 37 -5.71 -15.32 1.16
N VAL A 38 -5.15 -14.16 1.46
CA VAL A 38 -5.60 -12.87 0.90
C VAL A 38 -5.18 -12.78 -0.56
N LEU A 39 -3.90 -13.02 -0.87
CA LEU A 39 -3.37 -12.95 -2.23
C LEU A 39 -3.99 -13.97 -3.19
N ALA A 40 -4.35 -15.16 -2.70
CA ALA A 40 -5.02 -16.18 -3.52
C ALA A 40 -6.37 -15.71 -4.10
N ARG A 41 -7.00 -14.73 -3.48
CA ARG A 41 -8.30 -14.15 -3.89
C ARG A 41 -8.17 -12.91 -4.75
N LEU A 42 -7.00 -12.27 -4.73
CA LEU A 42 -6.73 -11.02 -5.43
C LEU A 42 -5.89 -11.28 -6.67
N ALA A 43 -6.57 -11.34 -7.82
CA ALA A 43 -5.91 -11.64 -9.09
C ALA A 43 -4.86 -10.57 -9.43
N GLY A 44 -3.58 -10.95 -9.34
CA GLY A 44 -2.46 -10.09 -9.74
C GLY A 44 -1.85 -9.24 -8.63
N ALA A 45 -2.38 -9.28 -7.41
CA ALA A 45 -1.74 -8.65 -6.26
C ALA A 45 -0.51 -9.43 -5.82
N GLU A 46 0.54 -8.70 -5.45
CA GLU A 46 1.81 -9.26 -4.99
C GLU A 46 2.14 -8.81 -3.58
N HIS A 47 1.45 -7.79 -3.13
CA HIS A 47 1.70 -7.15 -1.85
C HIS A 47 0.41 -6.65 -1.23
N VAL A 48 0.35 -6.68 0.09
CA VAL A 48 -0.80 -6.26 0.89
C VAL A 48 -0.33 -5.32 1.98
N VAL A 49 -0.99 -4.18 2.09
CA VAL A 49 -0.87 -3.23 3.19
C VAL A 49 -2.10 -3.40 4.08
N PHE A 50 -1.92 -3.82 5.32
CA PHE A 50 -3.01 -3.88 6.29
C PHE A 50 -3.20 -2.54 6.99
N PHE A 51 -4.44 -2.24 7.36
CA PHE A 51 -4.74 -1.04 8.12
C PHE A 51 -5.81 -1.25 9.18
N HIS A 52 -5.72 -0.44 10.24
CA HIS A 52 -6.75 -0.28 11.27
C HIS A 52 -7.04 1.21 11.43
N PHE A 53 -8.29 1.59 11.26
CA PHE A 53 -8.73 2.95 11.52
C PHE A 53 -9.61 2.96 12.77
N LEU A 54 -9.17 3.69 13.80
CA LEU A 54 -9.92 3.79 15.05
C LEU A 54 -11.05 4.81 14.89
N THR A 55 -12.26 4.37 15.12
CA THR A 55 -13.45 5.22 15.07
C THR A 55 -13.90 5.70 16.44
N GLU A 56 -13.53 4.95 17.52
CA GLU A 56 -13.90 5.26 18.91
C GLU A 56 -12.89 4.64 19.88
N GLY A 57 -12.68 5.32 21.01
CA GLY A 57 -11.80 4.85 22.09
C GLY A 57 -10.31 4.94 21.74
N GLY A 58 -9.52 4.09 22.39
CA GLY A 58 -8.08 4.02 22.21
C GLY A 58 -7.54 2.66 22.61
N CYS A 59 -6.33 2.34 22.13
CA CYS A 59 -5.64 1.13 22.51
C CYS A 59 -4.12 1.27 22.28
N LYS A 60 -3.38 0.23 22.63
CA LYS A 60 -1.96 0.07 22.29
C LYS A 60 -1.80 -0.89 21.13
N VAL A 61 -0.86 -0.58 20.23
CA VAL A 61 -0.48 -1.42 19.11
C VAL A 61 1.01 -1.74 19.18
N ARG A 62 1.39 -3.00 18.98
CA ARG A 62 2.77 -3.44 18.98
C ARG A 62 2.99 -4.55 17.95
N LEU A 63 4.12 -4.54 17.25
CA LEU A 63 4.54 -5.67 16.44
C LEU A 63 4.79 -6.89 17.33
N ALA A 64 4.44 -8.09 16.86
CA ALA A 64 4.58 -9.31 17.66
C ALA A 64 6.05 -9.61 18.03
N ASP A 65 7.00 -9.21 17.17
CA ASP A 65 8.45 -9.33 17.37
C ASP A 65 9.10 -8.01 17.88
N GLY A 66 8.28 -7.00 18.23
CA GLY A 66 8.72 -5.70 18.70
C GLY A 66 8.52 -5.50 20.20
N THR A 67 9.26 -4.56 20.77
CA THR A 67 9.16 -4.18 22.18
C THR A 67 8.39 -2.89 22.40
N GLU A 68 8.43 -1.97 21.42
CA GLU A 68 7.77 -0.66 21.51
C GLU A 68 6.30 -0.75 21.14
N ALA A 69 5.45 -0.17 21.98
CA ALA A 69 4.03 -0.03 21.76
C ALA A 69 3.70 1.40 21.37
N LEU A 70 2.81 1.55 20.38
CA LEU A 70 2.24 2.82 19.97
C LEU A 70 0.89 3.00 20.67
N ASP A 71 0.68 4.15 21.29
CA ASP A 71 -0.65 4.55 21.74
C ASP A 71 -1.44 5.10 20.56
N VAL A 72 -2.65 4.58 20.36
CA VAL A 72 -3.53 4.95 19.26
C VAL A 72 -4.91 5.33 19.79
N GLU A 73 -5.49 6.37 19.18
CA GLU A 73 -6.75 6.98 19.60
C GLU A 73 -7.74 7.10 18.44
N ALA A 74 -8.98 7.39 18.75
CA ALA A 74 -10.01 7.64 17.73
C ALA A 74 -9.57 8.73 16.74
N GLY A 75 -9.65 8.42 15.44
CA GLY A 75 -9.16 9.26 14.36
C GLY A 75 -7.75 8.90 13.87
N ASP A 76 -7.08 7.94 14.50
CA ASP A 76 -5.81 7.43 14.03
C ASP A 76 -5.98 6.31 12.99
N LEU A 77 -5.16 6.36 11.98
CA LEU A 77 -4.93 5.27 11.04
C LEU A 77 -3.61 4.58 11.36
N VAL A 78 -3.65 3.30 11.61
CA VAL A 78 -2.44 2.46 11.76
C VAL A 78 -2.27 1.65 10.50
N LEU A 79 -1.11 1.79 9.86
CA LEU A 79 -0.74 1.05 8.65
C LEU A 79 0.37 0.06 8.95
N PHE A 80 0.28 -1.10 8.32
CA PHE A 80 1.33 -2.11 8.25
C PHE A 80 1.74 -2.30 6.80
N PRO A 81 2.71 -1.50 6.32
CA PRO A 81 3.14 -1.51 4.91
C PRO A 81 3.75 -2.83 4.47
N ARG A 82 4.21 -3.62 5.42
CA ARG A 82 4.73 -4.98 5.19
C ARG A 82 3.96 -5.94 6.06
N GLU A 83 3.85 -7.19 5.60
CA GLU A 83 3.23 -8.23 6.40
C GLU A 83 3.89 -8.30 7.77
N ALA A 84 3.11 -8.04 8.81
CA ALA A 84 3.60 -8.08 10.17
C ALA A 84 2.48 -8.56 11.10
N GLN A 85 2.79 -9.61 11.87
CA GLN A 85 1.95 -9.99 12.98
C GLN A 85 2.03 -8.90 14.04
N HIS A 86 0.89 -8.50 14.57
CA HIS A 86 0.84 -7.43 15.57
C HIS A 86 -0.23 -7.69 16.62
N LEU A 87 -0.03 -7.07 17.76
CA LEU A 87 -0.93 -7.08 18.89
C LEU A 87 -1.67 -5.74 18.98
N LEU A 88 -2.95 -5.82 19.28
CA LEU A 88 -3.77 -4.68 19.67
C LEU A 88 -4.40 -4.99 21.03
N GLY A 89 -4.46 -4.01 21.92
CA GLY A 89 -5.07 -4.26 23.23
C GLY A 89 -5.28 -3.01 24.06
N SER A 90 -6.26 -3.06 24.94
CA SER A 90 -6.34 -2.12 26.06
C SER A 90 -5.20 -2.38 27.06
N ASP A 91 -4.74 -3.63 27.12
CA ASP A 91 -3.57 -4.06 27.90
C ASP A 91 -2.84 -5.18 27.13
N LEU A 92 -1.59 -4.90 26.69
CA LEU A 92 -0.75 -5.84 25.94
C LEU A 92 -0.04 -6.89 26.81
N GLN A 93 -0.26 -6.89 28.12
CA GLN A 93 0.25 -7.93 29.04
C GLN A 93 -0.70 -9.13 29.12
N LEU A 94 -1.92 -8.99 28.67
CA LEU A 94 -2.90 -10.07 28.60
C LEU A 94 -2.50 -11.11 27.56
N ALA A 95 -2.88 -12.39 27.80
CA ALA A 95 -2.74 -13.42 26.79
C ALA A 95 -3.55 -13.05 25.55
N PRO A 96 -2.93 -12.93 24.37
CA PRO A 96 -3.64 -12.48 23.19
C PRO A 96 -4.57 -13.55 22.61
N VAL A 97 -5.76 -13.14 22.20
CA VAL A 97 -6.69 -13.99 21.45
C VAL A 97 -6.40 -13.81 19.95
N GLU A 98 -6.23 -14.91 19.22
CA GLU A 98 -6.03 -14.84 17.77
C GLU A 98 -7.31 -14.32 17.08
N THR A 99 -7.20 -13.28 16.23
CA THR A 99 -8.35 -12.72 15.53
C THR A 99 -9.06 -13.75 14.63
N ALA A 100 -8.35 -14.75 14.13
CA ALA A 100 -8.92 -15.84 13.35
C ALA A 100 -9.96 -16.66 14.14
N SER A 101 -9.84 -16.75 15.46
CA SER A 101 -10.80 -17.46 16.31
C SER A 101 -12.09 -16.65 16.59
N LEU A 102 -12.02 -15.32 16.37
CA LEU A 102 -13.16 -14.40 16.55
C LEU A 102 -14.00 -14.29 15.28
N VAL A 103 -13.52 -14.76 14.15
CA VAL A 103 -14.25 -14.82 12.89
C VAL A 103 -15.04 -16.11 12.82
N GLY A 104 -16.35 -16.03 12.65
CA GLY A 104 -17.19 -17.22 12.48
C GLY A 104 -16.70 -18.11 11.34
N ARG A 105 -16.77 -19.43 11.48
CA ARG A 105 -16.30 -20.41 10.49
C ARG A 105 -16.94 -20.25 9.11
N ASP A 106 -18.11 -19.66 9.03
CA ASP A 106 -18.87 -19.44 7.81
C ASP A 106 -18.62 -18.05 7.19
N SER A 107 -17.82 -17.21 7.83
CA SER A 107 -17.46 -15.89 7.32
C SER A 107 -16.40 -16.04 6.23
N ALA A 108 -16.83 -16.09 4.97
CA ALA A 108 -15.92 -16.05 3.85
C ALA A 108 -15.29 -14.66 3.75
N PHE A 109 -13.98 -14.55 3.94
CA PHE A 109 -13.24 -13.33 3.61
C PHE A 109 -13.60 -12.91 2.18
N GLY A 110 -14.29 -11.76 2.01
CA GLY A 110 -14.48 -11.13 0.71
C GLY A 110 -15.92 -11.01 0.18
N ALA A 111 -16.93 -11.52 0.88
CA ALA A 111 -18.33 -11.34 0.47
C ALA A 111 -19.08 -10.34 1.35
N ASP A 112 -18.88 -10.37 2.67
CA ASP A 112 -19.59 -9.54 3.64
C ASP A 112 -18.66 -8.90 4.67
N LEU A 113 -19.14 -7.83 5.29
CA LEU A 113 -18.47 -7.16 6.40
C LEU A 113 -18.39 -8.10 7.61
N ILE A 114 -17.18 -8.45 8.01
CA ILE A 114 -16.95 -9.30 9.18
C ILE A 114 -17.10 -8.43 10.44
N GLN A 115 -17.95 -8.86 11.36
CA GLN A 115 -18.09 -8.22 12.67
C GLN A 115 -17.35 -9.04 13.73
N MET A 116 -16.42 -8.40 14.45
CA MET A 116 -15.73 -9.00 15.59
C MET A 116 -16.15 -8.31 16.87
N ARG A 117 -16.45 -9.10 17.91
CA ARG A 117 -16.70 -8.60 19.26
C ARG A 117 -15.94 -9.43 20.25
N HIS A 118 -15.23 -8.77 21.17
CA HIS A 118 -14.48 -9.44 22.23
C HIS A 118 -14.20 -8.48 23.38
N GLY A 119 -14.00 -8.98 24.59
CA GLY A 119 -13.48 -8.24 25.73
C GLY A 119 -14.25 -8.44 27.03
N GLY A 120 -13.89 -7.64 28.03
CA GLY A 120 -14.35 -7.78 29.41
C GLY A 120 -15.53 -6.89 29.81
N GLY A 121 -16.13 -6.13 28.88
CA GLY A 121 -17.31 -5.30 29.15
C GLY A 121 -17.02 -3.88 29.66
N GLY A 122 -15.75 -3.46 29.70
CA GLY A 122 -15.35 -2.10 30.08
C GLY A 122 -15.41 -1.11 28.91
N ALA A 123 -14.51 -0.11 28.90
CA ALA A 123 -14.44 0.92 27.86
C ALA A 123 -14.33 0.31 26.46
N ALA A 124 -15.14 0.82 25.53
CA ALA A 124 -15.18 0.30 24.16
C ALA A 124 -14.10 0.94 23.27
N THR A 125 -13.52 0.13 22.41
CA THR A 125 -12.65 0.55 21.30
C THR A 125 -13.22 -0.01 20.01
N ARG A 126 -13.48 0.85 19.01
CA ARG A 126 -14.05 0.45 17.72
C ARG A 126 -13.11 0.72 16.59
N PHE A 127 -13.01 -0.25 15.66
CA PHE A 127 -12.13 -0.19 14.49
C PHE A 127 -12.88 -0.51 13.21
N VAL A 128 -12.37 0.09 12.17
CA VAL A 128 -12.56 -0.39 10.79
C VAL A 128 -11.22 -0.91 10.31
N CYS A 129 -11.16 -2.18 9.96
CA CYS A 129 -9.92 -2.81 9.52
C CYS A 129 -10.07 -3.32 8.10
N GLY A 130 -8.98 -3.28 7.35
CA GLY A 130 -8.96 -3.75 5.99
C GLY A 130 -7.55 -3.92 5.45
N TYR A 131 -7.48 -4.13 4.15
CA TYR A 131 -6.23 -4.20 3.44
C TYR A 131 -6.31 -3.49 2.08
N LEU A 132 -5.14 -3.12 1.57
CA LEU A 132 -4.92 -2.62 0.24
C LEU A 132 -3.93 -3.52 -0.45
N ALA A 133 -4.32 -4.08 -1.58
CA ALA A 133 -3.46 -4.93 -2.37
C ALA A 133 -2.89 -4.16 -3.56
N CYS A 134 -1.64 -4.40 -3.89
CA CYS A 134 -0.96 -3.71 -4.97
C CYS A 134 0.11 -4.58 -5.67
N SER A 135 0.58 -4.09 -6.82
CA SER A 135 1.78 -4.66 -7.45
C SER A 135 3.03 -4.23 -6.70
N ARG A 136 3.78 -5.18 -6.16
CA ARG A 136 4.99 -4.90 -5.38
C ARG A 136 6.03 -4.10 -6.16
N SER A 137 6.20 -4.38 -7.44
CA SER A 137 7.20 -3.74 -8.28
C SER A 137 7.01 -2.22 -8.38
N VAL A 138 5.77 -1.77 -8.53
CA VAL A 138 5.43 -0.34 -8.66
C VAL A 138 5.37 0.33 -7.28
N CYS A 139 4.85 -0.37 -6.25
CA CYS A 139 4.72 0.16 -4.90
C CYS A 139 6.05 0.24 -4.13
N ARG A 140 7.07 -0.50 -4.58
CA ARG A 140 8.33 -0.69 -3.87
C ARG A 140 8.99 0.61 -3.40
N PRO A 141 9.14 1.68 -4.21
CA PRO A 141 9.78 2.92 -3.75
C PRO A 141 9.06 3.52 -2.53
N LEU A 142 7.74 3.51 -2.54
CA LEU A 142 6.92 3.99 -1.44
C LEU A 142 7.01 3.06 -0.22
N LEU A 143 6.76 1.76 -0.43
CA LEU A 143 6.67 0.79 0.67
C LEU A 143 8.02 0.58 1.38
N ASP A 144 9.13 0.60 0.64
CA ASP A 144 10.48 0.46 1.23
C ASP A 144 10.88 1.69 2.05
N ALA A 145 10.28 2.86 1.78
CA ALA A 145 10.51 4.09 2.52
C ALA A 145 9.66 4.20 3.80
N LEU A 146 8.66 3.32 4.00
CA LEU A 146 7.79 3.34 5.17
C LEU A 146 8.34 2.43 6.30
N PRO A 147 8.14 2.80 7.58
CA PRO A 147 8.43 1.94 8.72
C PRO A 147 7.53 0.71 8.72
N ARG A 148 7.85 -0.30 9.55
CA ARG A 148 7.07 -1.55 9.63
C ARG A 148 5.66 -1.35 10.19
N VAL A 149 5.48 -0.36 11.04
CA VAL A 149 4.21 0.11 11.57
C VAL A 149 4.20 1.63 11.55
N LEU A 150 3.09 2.21 11.17
CA LEU A 150 2.96 3.64 11.00
C LEU A 150 1.62 4.12 11.58
N ARG A 151 1.68 4.98 12.58
CA ARG A 151 0.52 5.71 13.09
C ARG A 151 0.41 7.05 12.38
N ILE A 152 -0.75 7.33 11.81
CA ILE A 152 -1.04 8.60 11.15
C ILE A 152 -2.30 9.18 11.77
N PRO A 153 -2.20 10.28 12.50
CA PRO A 153 -3.37 11.01 12.94
C PRO A 153 -4.09 11.61 11.73
N ILE A 154 -5.29 11.13 11.42
CA ILE A 154 -6.10 11.72 10.32
C ILE A 154 -6.60 13.12 10.73
N GLY A 155 -6.49 13.46 12.03
CA GLY A 155 -6.76 14.78 12.55
C GLY A 155 -8.25 15.18 12.50
N ASN A 156 -8.50 16.47 12.76
CA ASN A 156 -9.84 17.03 12.89
C ASN A 156 -10.22 18.02 11.78
N GLY A 157 -9.44 18.11 10.70
CA GLY A 157 -9.74 18.99 9.57
C GLY A 157 -10.97 18.56 8.78
N PRO A 158 -11.51 19.42 7.90
CA PRO A 158 -12.72 19.13 7.12
C PRO A 158 -12.64 17.86 6.29
N ALA A 159 -11.49 17.59 5.66
CA ALA A 159 -11.27 16.37 4.89
C ALA A 159 -11.30 15.11 5.77
N ALA A 160 -10.72 15.19 6.98
CA ALA A 160 -10.75 14.11 7.96
C ALA A 160 -12.16 13.83 8.49
N ALA A 161 -12.94 14.88 8.77
CA ALA A 161 -14.31 14.75 9.20
C ALA A 161 -15.18 14.07 8.12
N LEU A 162 -15.02 14.50 6.87
CA LEU A 162 -15.70 13.89 5.73
C LEU A 162 -15.31 12.41 5.57
N LEU A 163 -14.02 12.09 5.64
CA LEU A 163 -13.54 10.72 5.49
C LEU A 163 -14.09 9.80 6.59
N ARG A 164 -14.09 10.25 7.85
CA ARG A 164 -14.70 9.50 8.97
C ARG A 164 -16.19 9.24 8.74
N GLU A 165 -16.93 10.26 8.28
CA GLU A 165 -18.37 10.12 8.03
C GLU A 165 -18.64 9.16 6.87
N LEU A 166 -17.89 9.28 5.77
CA LEU A 166 -18.03 8.37 4.64
C LEU A 166 -17.70 6.92 5.00
N LEU A 167 -16.67 6.69 5.82
CA LEU A 167 -16.35 5.34 6.34
C LEU A 167 -17.51 4.82 7.22
N ARG A 168 -18.07 5.65 8.10
CA ARG A 168 -19.20 5.27 8.95
C ARG A 168 -20.44 4.90 8.12
N VAL A 169 -20.74 5.67 7.09
CA VAL A 169 -21.83 5.38 6.15
C VAL A 169 -21.55 4.08 5.40
N GLY A 170 -20.35 3.92 4.85
CA GLY A 170 -19.96 2.73 4.10
C GLY A 170 -20.06 1.44 4.92
N VAL A 171 -19.63 1.48 6.18
CA VAL A 171 -19.78 0.36 7.13
C VAL A 171 -21.26 0.02 7.36
N ARG A 172 -22.11 1.02 7.58
CA ARG A 172 -23.56 0.80 7.77
C ARG A 172 -24.21 0.19 6.54
N GLU A 173 -23.89 0.70 5.35
CA GLU A 173 -24.44 0.21 4.09
C GLU A 173 -23.98 -1.22 3.79
N SER A 174 -22.72 -1.55 4.11
CA SER A 174 -22.21 -2.91 3.95
C SER A 174 -22.88 -3.87 4.92
N SER A 175 -23.09 -3.46 6.17
CA SER A 175 -23.84 -4.26 7.17
C SER A 175 -25.30 -4.51 6.77
N ALA A 176 -25.86 -3.64 5.94
CA ALA A 176 -27.20 -3.79 5.39
C ALA A 176 -27.21 -4.55 4.03
N SER A 177 -26.08 -5.10 3.61
CA SER A 177 -25.91 -5.83 2.33
C SER A 177 -26.40 -5.03 1.11
N ARG A 178 -26.19 -3.71 1.11
CA ARG A 178 -26.63 -2.85 0.01
C ARG A 178 -25.77 -3.08 -1.24
N PRO A 179 -26.38 -3.19 -2.43
CA PRO A 179 -25.61 -3.31 -3.68
C PRO A 179 -24.60 -2.16 -3.84
N GLY A 180 -23.34 -2.50 -4.16
CA GLY A 180 -22.27 -1.51 -4.36
C GLY A 180 -21.54 -1.03 -3.10
N ALA A 181 -21.99 -1.38 -1.89
CA ALA A 181 -21.35 -0.98 -0.64
C ALA A 181 -19.87 -1.40 -0.58
N GLY A 182 -19.54 -2.62 -0.98
CA GLY A 182 -18.15 -3.09 -1.03
C GLY A 182 -17.26 -2.25 -1.97
N SER A 183 -17.79 -1.86 -3.13
CA SER A 183 -17.04 -0.99 -4.07
C SER A 183 -16.83 0.40 -3.49
N MET A 184 -17.82 0.95 -2.77
CA MET A 184 -17.68 2.24 -2.09
C MET A 184 -16.60 2.18 -1.02
N LEU A 185 -16.64 1.16 -0.17
CA LEU A 185 -15.63 0.96 0.88
C LEU A 185 -14.23 0.80 0.29
N ALA A 186 -14.07 0.06 -0.81
CA ALA A 186 -12.78 -0.05 -1.51
C ALA A 186 -12.23 1.32 -1.90
N LYS A 187 -13.05 2.18 -2.51
CA LYS A 187 -12.65 3.54 -2.89
C LYS A 187 -12.33 4.44 -1.71
N LEU A 188 -13.08 4.31 -0.62
CA LEU A 188 -12.81 5.05 0.60
C LEU A 188 -11.47 4.65 1.22
N SER A 189 -11.09 3.38 1.17
CA SER A 189 -9.77 2.93 1.66
C SER A 189 -8.63 3.43 0.80
N GLU A 190 -8.80 3.45 -0.51
CA GLU A 190 -7.82 4.05 -1.42
C GLU A 190 -7.63 5.53 -1.07
N LEU A 191 -8.72 6.29 -0.90
CA LEU A 191 -8.67 7.70 -0.53
C LEU A 191 -8.01 7.92 0.83
N MET A 192 -8.35 7.08 1.82
CA MET A 192 -7.75 7.12 3.14
C MET A 192 -6.24 6.87 3.09
N PHE A 193 -5.78 5.92 2.28
CA PHE A 193 -4.36 5.66 2.08
C PHE A 193 -3.64 6.86 1.42
N VAL A 194 -4.25 7.46 0.40
CA VAL A 194 -3.71 8.67 -0.25
C VAL A 194 -3.55 9.80 0.75
N GLU A 195 -4.58 10.07 1.55
CA GLU A 195 -4.53 11.13 2.57
C GLU A 195 -3.50 10.83 3.66
N ALA A 196 -3.40 9.57 4.06
CA ALA A 196 -2.39 9.12 5.01
C ALA A 196 -0.96 9.36 4.48
N MET A 197 -0.70 9.02 3.23
CA MET A 197 0.63 9.23 2.62
C MET A 197 0.96 10.71 2.48
N ARG A 198 -0.01 11.54 2.13
CA ARG A 198 0.18 13.00 2.06
C ARG A 198 0.59 13.56 3.42
N ARG A 199 -0.14 13.23 4.49
CA ARG A 199 0.18 13.67 5.86
C ARG A 199 1.53 13.17 6.32
N TYR A 200 1.82 11.90 6.08
CA TYR A 200 3.12 11.35 6.44
C TYR A 200 4.28 12.09 5.77
N VAL A 201 4.15 12.47 4.50
CA VAL A 201 5.16 13.25 3.78
C VAL A 201 5.26 14.68 4.35
N GLU A 202 4.14 15.30 4.69
CA GLU A 202 4.10 16.64 5.30
C GLU A 202 4.80 16.65 6.67
N ASP A 203 4.60 15.60 7.48
CA ASP A 203 5.14 15.47 8.85
C ASP A 203 6.58 14.91 8.91
N LEU A 204 7.18 14.56 7.77
CA LEU A 204 8.56 14.06 7.75
C LEU A 204 9.52 15.10 8.36
N PRO A 205 10.45 14.71 9.24
CA PRO A 205 11.43 15.63 9.80
C PRO A 205 12.33 16.22 8.70
N PRO A 206 12.80 17.46 8.86
CA PRO A 206 13.82 18.04 7.99
C PRO A 206 15.10 17.18 8.00
N GLY A 207 15.74 17.01 6.83
CA GLY A 207 16.99 16.24 6.72
C GLY A 207 16.81 14.72 6.69
N GLY A 208 15.58 14.22 6.65
CA GLY A 208 15.30 12.79 6.43
C GLY A 208 15.87 12.29 5.10
N THR A 209 16.13 11.00 5.02
CA THR A 209 16.53 10.28 3.80
C THR A 209 15.44 9.31 3.35
N GLY A 210 15.59 8.75 2.16
CA GLY A 210 14.62 7.84 1.58
C GLY A 210 13.75 8.51 0.51
N TRP A 211 13.07 7.69 -0.27
CA TRP A 211 12.28 8.13 -1.42
C TRP A 211 11.26 9.23 -1.09
N LEU A 212 10.56 9.12 0.04
CA LEU A 212 9.57 10.11 0.48
C LEU A 212 10.21 11.47 0.83
N ALA A 213 11.42 11.47 1.39
CA ALA A 213 12.19 12.70 1.60
C ALA A 213 12.60 13.31 0.26
N GLY A 214 12.97 12.48 -0.72
CA GLY A 214 13.23 12.90 -2.09
C GLY A 214 12.01 13.54 -2.75
N VAL A 215 10.82 12.99 -2.55
CA VAL A 215 9.55 13.56 -3.06
C VAL A 215 9.26 14.93 -2.44
N ARG A 216 9.54 15.10 -1.16
CA ARG A 216 9.36 16.39 -0.45
C ARG A 216 10.38 17.45 -0.84
N ASP A 217 11.57 17.04 -1.27
CA ASP A 217 12.60 17.97 -1.70
C ASP A 217 12.19 18.68 -3.00
N ALA A 218 12.28 20.01 -3.03
CA ALA A 218 11.76 20.80 -4.15
C ALA A 218 12.42 20.44 -5.50
N GLN A 219 13.72 20.13 -5.52
CA GLN A 219 14.48 19.90 -6.74
C GLN A 219 14.54 18.42 -7.11
N VAL A 220 14.82 17.54 -6.13
CA VAL A 220 14.79 16.08 -6.37
C VAL A 220 13.36 15.62 -6.62
N GLY A 221 12.37 16.17 -5.92
CA GLY A 221 10.94 15.89 -6.16
C GLY A 221 10.52 16.30 -7.57
N ARG A 222 11.02 17.45 -8.09
CA ARG A 222 10.80 17.84 -9.49
C ARG A 222 11.44 16.84 -10.45
N ALA A 223 12.68 16.40 -10.19
CA ALA A 223 13.33 15.38 -11.01
C ALA A 223 12.55 14.05 -11.00
N LEU A 224 12.11 13.60 -9.83
CA LEU A 224 11.27 12.41 -9.69
C LEU A 224 9.96 12.54 -10.48
N ALA A 225 9.28 13.70 -10.37
CA ALA A 225 8.03 13.95 -11.09
C ALA A 225 8.22 13.88 -12.61
N LEU A 226 9.32 14.42 -13.15
CA LEU A 226 9.65 14.32 -14.57
C LEU A 226 9.89 12.89 -15.03
N LEU A 227 10.67 12.12 -14.25
CA LEU A 227 10.94 10.72 -14.55
C LEU A 227 9.67 9.85 -14.51
N HIS A 228 8.73 10.18 -13.62
CA HIS A 228 7.46 9.48 -13.52
C HIS A 228 6.46 9.87 -14.61
N ALA A 229 6.42 11.14 -14.99
CA ALA A 229 5.51 11.63 -16.02
C ALA A 229 5.88 11.10 -17.42
N GLU A 230 7.17 11.01 -17.72
CA GLU A 230 7.68 10.62 -19.03
C GLU A 230 8.73 9.49 -18.93
N PRO A 231 8.36 8.30 -18.41
CA PRO A 231 9.33 7.23 -18.18
C PRO A 231 9.95 6.70 -19.48
N GLY A 232 9.24 6.73 -20.61
CA GLY A 232 9.73 6.28 -21.91
C GLY A 232 10.71 7.24 -22.61
N ARG A 233 10.78 8.51 -22.16
CA ARG A 233 11.65 9.53 -22.75
C ARG A 233 13.14 9.19 -22.50
N ALA A 234 13.98 9.43 -23.52
CA ALA A 234 15.43 9.22 -23.43
C ALA A 234 16.11 10.33 -22.59
N TRP A 235 15.80 10.35 -21.29
CA TRP A 235 16.38 11.30 -20.35
C TRP A 235 17.89 11.16 -20.23
N THR A 236 18.58 12.29 -20.23
CA THR A 236 19.98 12.39 -19.79
C THR A 236 20.05 13.04 -18.41
N VAL A 237 21.14 12.82 -17.67
CA VAL A 237 21.34 13.47 -16.36
C VAL A 237 21.43 14.99 -16.52
N ASP A 238 22.02 15.46 -17.63
CA ASP A 238 22.18 16.89 -17.90
C ASP A 238 20.83 17.57 -18.16
N GLU A 239 19.95 16.95 -18.95
CA GLU A 239 18.57 17.44 -19.16
C GLU A 239 17.78 17.45 -17.86
N LEU A 240 17.83 16.35 -17.10
CA LEU A 240 17.10 16.23 -15.84
C LEU A 240 17.57 17.30 -14.82
N ALA A 241 18.90 17.53 -14.75
CA ALA A 241 19.47 18.54 -13.88
C ALA A 241 19.00 19.96 -14.26
N ARG A 242 19.02 20.28 -15.55
CA ARG A 242 18.52 21.57 -16.06
C ARG A 242 17.05 21.79 -15.71
N GLU A 243 16.21 20.78 -15.94
CA GLU A 243 14.78 20.84 -15.63
C GLU A 243 14.51 20.95 -14.11
N ALA A 244 15.39 20.36 -13.28
CA ALA A 244 15.34 20.44 -11.83
C ALA A 244 16.02 21.70 -11.25
N ALA A 245 16.53 22.60 -12.10
CA ALA A 245 17.27 23.81 -11.72
C ALA A 245 18.51 23.51 -10.86
N LEU A 246 19.27 22.47 -11.22
CA LEU A 246 20.51 22.03 -10.57
C LEU A 246 21.65 21.86 -11.60
N SER A 247 22.90 21.86 -11.11
CA SER A 247 24.00 21.31 -11.89
C SER A 247 23.93 19.78 -11.94
N ARG A 248 24.56 19.17 -12.96
CA ARG A 248 24.62 17.72 -13.10
C ARG A 248 25.18 17.00 -11.85
N SER A 249 26.29 17.50 -11.32
CA SER A 249 26.93 16.94 -10.10
C SER A 249 26.03 17.07 -8.88
N THR A 250 25.46 18.26 -8.68
CA THR A 250 24.57 18.51 -7.55
C THR A 250 23.33 17.64 -7.61
N LEU A 251 22.71 17.46 -8.80
CA LEU A 251 21.56 16.55 -8.94
C LEU A 251 21.98 15.11 -8.61
N ALA A 252 23.09 14.62 -9.17
CA ALA A 252 23.53 13.24 -8.97
C ALA A 252 23.80 12.94 -7.49
N GLU A 253 24.52 13.81 -6.80
CA GLU A 253 24.83 13.69 -5.36
C GLU A 253 23.56 13.75 -4.49
N ARG A 254 22.75 14.79 -4.69
CA ARG A 254 21.54 15.03 -3.87
C ARG A 254 20.49 13.97 -4.10
N PHE A 255 20.28 13.55 -5.34
CA PHE A 255 19.36 12.48 -5.68
C PHE A 255 19.81 11.14 -5.06
N ALA A 256 21.09 10.79 -5.17
CA ALA A 256 21.62 9.57 -4.56
C ALA A 256 21.56 9.62 -3.02
N ALA A 257 21.80 10.76 -2.40
CA ALA A 257 21.69 10.92 -0.95
C ALA A 257 20.26 10.73 -0.43
N LEU A 258 19.25 11.22 -1.16
CA LEU A 258 17.85 11.12 -0.77
C LEU A 258 17.22 9.79 -1.22
N VAL A 259 17.44 9.36 -2.46
CA VAL A 259 16.75 8.20 -3.07
C VAL A 259 17.57 6.91 -2.94
N SER A 260 18.82 7.01 -2.47
CA SER A 260 19.78 5.90 -2.29
C SER A 260 20.23 5.22 -3.58
N GLU A 261 20.03 5.86 -4.72
CA GLU A 261 20.51 5.41 -6.02
C GLU A 261 20.62 6.57 -7.04
N PRO A 262 21.45 6.44 -8.10
CA PRO A 262 21.55 7.46 -9.14
C PRO A 262 20.25 7.61 -9.96
N PRO A 263 19.97 8.83 -10.53
CA PRO A 263 18.73 9.11 -11.25
C PRO A 263 18.41 8.15 -12.39
N MET A 264 19.41 7.80 -13.21
CA MET A 264 19.21 6.93 -14.37
C MET A 264 19.03 5.46 -13.98
N GLN A 265 19.59 5.04 -12.86
CA GLN A 265 19.35 3.71 -12.31
C GLN A 265 17.91 3.63 -11.77
N TYR A 266 17.47 4.67 -11.07
CA TYR A 266 16.09 4.81 -10.63
C TYR A 266 15.10 4.73 -11.81
N LEU A 267 15.34 5.52 -12.88
CA LEU A 267 14.52 5.49 -14.09
C LEU A 267 14.45 4.10 -14.72
N THR A 268 15.58 3.42 -14.82
CA THR A 268 15.65 2.05 -15.38
C THR A 268 14.78 1.11 -14.57
N ARG A 269 14.87 1.15 -13.25
CA ARG A 269 14.07 0.31 -12.34
C ARG A 269 12.57 0.66 -12.44
N TRP A 270 12.25 1.95 -12.51
CA TRP A 270 10.86 2.41 -12.67
C TRP A 270 10.24 1.92 -13.99
N ARG A 271 10.95 2.05 -15.10
CA ARG A 271 10.54 1.52 -16.42
C ARG A 271 10.25 0.02 -16.37
N LEU A 272 11.14 -0.74 -15.75
CA LEU A 272 10.97 -2.19 -15.60
C LEU A 272 9.79 -2.54 -14.70
N ALA A 273 9.52 -1.76 -13.64
CA ALA A 273 8.38 -1.95 -12.78
C ALA A 273 7.04 -1.73 -13.53
N LEU A 274 6.94 -0.66 -14.33
CA LEU A 274 5.77 -0.40 -15.18
C LEU A 274 5.59 -1.48 -16.25
N ALA A 275 6.70 -1.92 -16.87
CA ALA A 275 6.68 -3.03 -17.83
C ALA A 275 6.17 -4.32 -17.20
N ALA A 276 6.64 -4.65 -15.99
CA ALA A 276 6.19 -5.83 -15.26
C ALA A 276 4.69 -5.81 -14.97
N GLN A 277 4.16 -4.64 -14.59
CA GLN A 277 2.73 -4.43 -14.41
C GLN A 277 1.95 -4.59 -15.72
N THR A 278 2.44 -3.97 -16.81
CA THR A 278 1.81 -4.07 -18.14
C THR A 278 1.78 -5.51 -18.66
N LEU A 279 2.87 -6.25 -18.48
CA LEU A 279 2.95 -7.66 -18.88
C LEU A 279 1.95 -8.54 -18.14
N ARG A 280 1.62 -8.22 -16.90
CA ARG A 280 0.62 -8.95 -16.11
C ARG A 280 -0.83 -8.56 -16.43
N SER A 281 -1.06 -7.28 -16.70
CA SER A 281 -2.40 -6.73 -16.91
C SER A 281 -2.87 -6.79 -18.36
N SER A 282 -1.99 -7.08 -19.33
CA SER A 282 -2.30 -7.06 -20.75
C SER A 282 -1.64 -8.20 -21.54
N ASN A 283 -2.14 -8.42 -22.76
CA ASN A 283 -1.55 -9.34 -23.74
C ASN A 283 -0.71 -8.62 -24.80
N ARG A 284 -0.26 -7.38 -24.55
CA ARG A 284 0.58 -6.61 -25.49
C ARG A 284 1.83 -7.41 -25.87
N ALA A 285 2.30 -7.28 -27.12
CA ALA A 285 3.55 -7.89 -27.54
C ALA A 285 4.71 -7.42 -26.67
N ILE A 286 5.66 -8.29 -26.34
CA ILE A 286 6.83 -7.97 -25.50
C ILE A 286 7.65 -6.87 -26.16
N THR A 287 7.82 -6.93 -27.49
CA THR A 287 8.49 -5.90 -28.27
C THR A 287 7.86 -4.52 -28.03
N ARG A 288 6.54 -4.43 -28.07
CA ARG A 288 5.82 -3.18 -27.84
C ARG A 288 6.00 -2.67 -26.39
N VAL A 289 6.00 -3.57 -25.41
CA VAL A 289 6.24 -3.18 -24.01
C VAL A 289 7.68 -2.69 -23.84
N ALA A 290 8.66 -3.30 -24.53
CA ALA A 290 10.05 -2.86 -24.50
C ALA A 290 10.21 -1.44 -25.07
N GLU A 291 9.62 -1.17 -26.24
CA GLU A 291 9.61 0.15 -26.88
C GLU A 291 8.97 1.23 -25.98
N GLU A 292 7.78 0.96 -25.46
CA GLU A 292 7.07 1.89 -24.56
C GLU A 292 7.83 2.14 -23.24
N SER A 293 8.69 1.20 -22.85
CA SER A 293 9.59 1.33 -21.70
C SER A 293 10.93 2.01 -22.04
N GLY A 294 11.10 2.53 -23.26
CA GLY A 294 12.27 3.26 -23.70
C GLY A 294 13.48 2.39 -23.98
N TYR A 295 13.30 1.12 -24.37
CA TYR A 295 14.36 0.24 -24.82
C TYR A 295 14.41 0.17 -26.35
N GLU A 296 15.61 0.31 -26.92
CA GLU A 296 15.84 0.24 -28.36
C GLU A 296 15.65 -1.14 -28.96
N SER A 297 15.77 -2.21 -28.15
CA SER A 297 15.59 -3.58 -28.61
C SER A 297 14.96 -4.47 -27.54
N GLU A 298 14.16 -5.45 -27.99
CA GLU A 298 13.61 -6.49 -27.11
C GLU A 298 14.72 -7.29 -26.41
N SER A 299 15.86 -7.49 -27.05
CA SER A 299 16.99 -8.21 -26.46
C SER A 299 17.59 -7.48 -25.26
N SER A 300 17.80 -6.15 -25.36
CA SER A 300 18.28 -5.33 -24.23
C SER A 300 17.28 -5.30 -23.09
N PHE A 301 15.99 -5.16 -23.41
CA PHE A 301 14.91 -5.23 -22.44
C PHE A 301 14.86 -6.58 -21.72
N ASN A 302 14.91 -7.69 -22.45
CA ASN A 302 14.87 -9.03 -21.88
C ASN A 302 16.00 -9.26 -20.86
N ARG A 303 17.23 -8.81 -21.18
CA ARG A 303 18.38 -8.91 -20.27
C ARG A 303 18.17 -8.06 -19.00
N ALA A 304 17.75 -6.81 -19.16
CA ALA A 304 17.51 -5.91 -18.05
C ALA A 304 16.37 -6.42 -17.15
N PHE A 305 15.28 -6.86 -17.75
CA PHE A 305 14.12 -7.40 -17.05
C PHE A 305 14.45 -8.68 -16.26
N LYS A 306 15.18 -9.62 -16.87
CA LYS A 306 15.62 -10.85 -16.19
C LYS A 306 16.57 -10.55 -15.03
N ARG A 307 17.46 -9.56 -15.18
CA ARG A 307 18.35 -9.13 -14.09
C ARG A 307 17.59 -8.54 -12.91
N GLU A 308 16.53 -7.76 -13.16
CA GLU A 308 15.73 -7.12 -12.11
C GLU A 308 14.79 -8.10 -11.41
N PHE A 309 14.10 -8.95 -12.17
CA PHE A 309 13.02 -9.81 -11.65
C PHE A 309 13.37 -11.30 -11.58
N GLY A 310 14.55 -11.70 -11.98
CA GLY A 310 14.99 -13.10 -12.00
C GLY A 310 14.39 -13.95 -13.13
N LEU A 311 13.33 -13.49 -13.79
CA LEU A 311 12.61 -14.19 -14.86
C LEU A 311 12.54 -13.35 -16.12
N PRO A 312 12.61 -13.97 -17.32
CA PRO A 312 12.38 -13.25 -18.56
C PRO A 312 10.91 -12.83 -18.71
N PRO A 313 10.60 -11.74 -19.48
CA PRO A 313 9.27 -11.16 -19.62
C PRO A 313 8.18 -12.17 -20.01
N ALA A 314 8.47 -13.10 -20.91
CA ALA A 314 7.52 -14.12 -21.33
C ALA A 314 7.17 -15.10 -20.18
N ALA A 315 8.15 -15.48 -19.37
CA ALA A 315 7.90 -16.31 -18.19
C ALA A 315 7.14 -15.52 -17.11
N TRP A 316 7.51 -14.26 -16.88
CA TRP A 316 6.82 -13.36 -15.95
C TRP A 316 5.33 -13.23 -16.28
N ARG A 317 4.98 -13.07 -17.55
CA ARG A 317 3.58 -13.02 -18.03
C ARG A 317 2.80 -14.29 -17.72
N ARG A 318 3.43 -15.46 -17.86
CA ARG A 318 2.79 -16.76 -17.60
C ARG A 318 2.57 -17.04 -16.12
N HIS A 319 3.39 -16.47 -15.25
CA HIS A 319 3.25 -16.56 -13.79
C HIS A 319 2.12 -15.66 -13.24
N ARG A 320 1.08 -15.41 -14.01
CA ARG A 320 -0.16 -14.84 -13.45
C ARG A 320 -0.67 -15.81 -12.38
N PRO A 321 -0.96 -15.35 -11.16
CA PRO A 321 -1.75 -16.16 -10.26
C PRO A 321 -3.04 -16.51 -11.01
N ARG A 322 -3.29 -17.79 -11.20
CA ARG A 322 -4.50 -18.28 -11.89
C ARG A 322 -5.69 -17.70 -11.12
N LYS A 323 -6.59 -17.01 -11.83
CA LYS A 323 -7.96 -16.84 -11.35
C LYS A 323 -8.44 -18.25 -11.04
N SER A 324 -8.77 -18.53 -9.78
CA SER A 324 -9.50 -19.74 -9.42
C SER A 324 -10.80 -19.65 -10.23
N GLY A 325 -10.83 -20.35 -11.36
CA GLY A 325 -12.01 -20.51 -12.16
C GLY A 325 -13.08 -21.09 -11.26
N GLY A 326 -14.29 -20.54 -11.37
CA GLY A 326 -15.45 -21.09 -10.70
C GLY A 326 -15.49 -22.60 -10.92
N ALA A 327 -15.62 -23.34 -9.84
CA ALA A 327 -16.03 -24.71 -9.89
C ALA A 327 -17.38 -24.72 -10.60
N GLU A 328 -17.38 -25.12 -11.87
CA GLU A 328 -18.60 -25.55 -12.54
C GLU A 328 -19.21 -26.63 -11.67
N SER A 329 -20.37 -26.32 -11.14
CA SER A 329 -21.32 -27.32 -10.67
C SER A 329 -21.57 -28.30 -11.81
N SER A 330 -21.16 -29.52 -11.64
CA SER A 330 -21.73 -30.67 -12.37
C SER A 330 -22.17 -31.67 -11.32
N LEU A 331 -23.51 -31.80 -11.26
CA LEU A 331 -24.36 -32.83 -10.63
C LEU A 331 -24.56 -32.72 -9.13
#